data_06a8e1517e2180bae1949afd8e7b12c6
#
_entry.id   06a8e1517e2180bae1949afd8e7b12c6
#
_cell.length_a   1.000
_cell.length_b   1.000
_cell.length_c   1.000
_cell.angle_alpha   90.00
_cell.angle_beta   90.00
_cell.angle_gamma   90.00
#
_symmetry.space_group_name_H-M   'P 1'
#
loop_
_entity.id
_entity.type
_entity.pdbx_description
1 polymer ?
#
loop_
_entity_poly.entity_id
_entity_poly.type
_entity_poly.pdbx_seq_one_letter_code
_entity_poly.pdbx_strand_id
1 'polypeptide(L)' 'MTLEEKEDMVRFILEIRARGTTVVLIEHDLGVVMDISDRVYVLDFGQVIAEGRPEEVAKNPRVQEAYMGVEV' A
#
# COMPACT_ATOMS: atom_id res chain seq x y z
N MET A 1 10.33 11.64 4.44
CA MET A 1 9.47 11.43 5.62
C MET A 1 10.21 10.55 6.61
N THR A 2 10.31 10.95 7.87
CA THR A 2 10.92 10.14 8.91
C THR A 2 10.00 9.01 9.33
N LEU A 3 10.55 8.01 10.03
CA LEU A 3 9.76 6.90 10.58
C LEU A 3 8.66 7.42 11.50
N GLU A 4 9.01 8.38 12.36
CA GLU A 4 8.05 8.99 13.29
C GLU A 4 6.90 9.68 12.56
N GLU A 5 7.20 10.41 11.50
CA GLU A 5 6.19 11.06 10.68
C GLU A 5 5.29 10.04 9.98
N LYS A 6 5.85 8.93 9.51
CA LYS A 6 5.08 7.85 8.92
C LYS A 6 4.12 7.21 9.93
N GLU A 7 4.59 7.00 11.14
CA GLU A 7 3.77 6.41 12.20
C GLU A 7 2.60 7.34 12.54
N ASP A 8 2.84 8.64 12.61
CA ASP A 8 1.80 9.62 12.87
C ASP A 8 0.77 9.67 11.75
N MET A 9 1.23 9.61 10.50
CA MET A 9 0.36 9.58 9.34
C MET A 9 -0.55 8.33 9.36
N VAL A 10 0.03 7.18 9.63
CA VAL A 10 -0.70 5.91 9.70
C VAL A 10 -1.77 5.98 10.79
N ARG A 11 -1.42 6.48 11.96
CA ARG A 11 -2.37 6.61 13.06
C ARG A 11 -3.53 7.52 12.70
N PHE A 12 -3.25 8.63 12.06
CA PHE A 12 -4.27 9.58 11.60
C PHE A 12 -5.23 8.94 10.60
N ILE A 13 -4.69 8.21 9.62
CA ILE A 13 -5.48 7.52 8.62
C ILE A 13 -6.39 6.47 9.26
N LEU A 14 -5.86 5.70 10.20
CA LEU A 14 -6.64 4.67 10.88
C LEU A 14 -7.78 5.27 11.69
N GLU A 15 -7.57 6.42 12.32
CA GLU A 15 -8.63 7.12 13.04
C GLU A 15 -9.75 7.57 12.11
N ILE A 16 -9.40 8.15 10.96
CA ILE A 16 -10.37 8.60 9.98
C ILE A 16 -11.18 7.40 9.45
N ARG A 17 -10.49 6.31 9.15
CA ARG A 17 -11.14 5.09 8.67
C ARG A 17 -12.10 4.51 9.70
N ALA A 18 -11.71 4.54 10.97
CA ALA A 18 -12.54 4.04 12.06
C ALA A 18 -13.84 4.81 12.20
N ARG A 19 -13.89 6.06 11.69
CA ARG A 19 -15.10 6.88 11.68
C ARG A 19 -16.03 6.57 10.51
N GLY A 20 -15.67 5.60 9.67
CA GLY A 20 -16.45 5.22 8.50
C GLY A 20 -16.13 5.98 7.22
N THR A 21 -15.05 6.78 7.22
CA THR A 21 -14.65 7.53 6.05
C THR A 21 -13.81 6.65 5.13
N THR A 22 -14.13 6.67 3.84
CA THR A 22 -13.30 6.01 2.82
C THR A 22 -12.06 6.85 2.59
N VAL A 23 -10.89 6.21 2.65
CA VAL A 23 -9.60 6.88 2.47
C VAL A 23 -8.90 6.27 1.26
N VAL A 24 -8.38 7.13 0.38
CA VAL A 24 -7.52 6.72 -0.73
C VAL A 24 -6.12 7.21 -0.42
N LEU A 25 -5.17 6.28 -0.41
CA LEU A 25 -3.77 6.56 -0.13
C LEU A 25 -2.93 6.26 -1.37
N ILE A 26 -2.12 7.22 -1.79
CA ILE A 26 -1.16 7.02 -2.88
C ILE A 26 0.22 7.04 -2.25
N GLU A 27 0.92 5.91 -2.31
CA GLU A 27 2.18 5.74 -1.61
C GLU A 27 3.06 4.72 -2.35
N HIS A 28 4.36 4.87 -2.24
CA HIS A 28 5.33 3.93 -2.77
C HIS A 28 5.97 3.05 -1.69
N ASP A 29 5.66 3.31 -0.43
CA ASP A 29 6.11 2.47 0.68
C ASP A 29 5.14 1.32 0.87
N LEU A 30 5.50 0.16 0.33
CA LEU A 30 4.64 -1.01 0.36
C LEU A 30 4.35 -1.51 1.77
N GLY A 31 5.30 -1.35 2.69
CA GLY A 31 5.08 -1.73 4.08
C GLY A 31 3.88 -1.01 4.68
N VAL A 32 3.82 0.31 4.49
CA VAL A 32 2.72 1.14 4.97
C VAL A 32 1.41 0.74 4.27
N VAL A 33 1.45 0.62 2.94
CA VAL A 33 0.26 0.29 2.16
C VAL A 33 -0.32 -1.06 2.57
N MET A 34 0.53 -2.08 2.72
CA MET A 34 0.08 -3.42 3.07
C MET A 34 -0.49 -3.50 4.49
N ASP A 35 0.02 -2.68 5.41
CA ASP A 35 -0.43 -2.70 6.81
C ASP A 35 -1.80 -2.09 7.02
N ILE A 36 -2.15 -1.06 6.26
CA ILE A 36 -3.34 -0.27 6.55
C ILE A 36 -4.42 -0.30 5.48
N SER A 37 -4.14 -0.90 4.33
CA SER A 37 -5.09 -0.89 3.22
C SER A 37 -5.99 -2.12 3.22
N ASP A 38 -7.24 -1.92 2.87
CA ASP A 38 -8.18 -3.02 2.67
C ASP A 38 -8.09 -3.56 1.25
N ARG A 39 -7.78 -2.68 0.30
CA ARG A 39 -7.63 -3.04 -1.09
C ARG A 39 -6.52 -2.21 -1.71
N VAL A 40 -5.71 -2.84 -2.55
CA VAL A 40 -4.54 -2.24 -3.16
C VAL A 40 -4.63 -2.34 -4.68
N TYR A 41 -4.31 -1.23 -5.34
CA TYR A 41 -4.14 -1.19 -6.79
C TYR A 41 -2.69 -0.82 -7.05
N VAL A 42 -1.99 -1.65 -7.81
CA VAL A 42 -0.57 -1.39 -8.12
C VAL A 42 -0.45 -0.88 -9.54
N LEU A 43 0.19 0.27 -9.68
CA LEU A 43 0.40 0.92 -10.97
C LEU A 43 1.88 0.81 -11.35
N ASP A 44 2.12 0.51 -12.63
CA ASP A 44 3.45 0.52 -13.21
C ASP A 44 3.33 1.14 -14.60
N PHE A 45 4.08 2.22 -14.84
CA PHE A 45 3.99 2.99 -16.08
C PHE A 45 2.54 3.38 -16.44
N GLY A 46 1.77 3.79 -15.43
CA GLY A 46 0.40 4.24 -15.63
C GLY A 46 -0.62 3.13 -15.87
N GLN A 47 -0.23 1.88 -15.75
CA GLN A 47 -1.11 0.73 -15.93
C GLN A 47 -1.28 -0.05 -14.63
N VAL A 48 -2.51 -0.49 -14.38
CA VAL A 48 -2.77 -1.37 -13.24
C VAL A 48 -2.23 -2.75 -13.55
N ILE A 49 -1.24 -3.18 -12.79
CA ILE A 49 -0.62 -4.50 -12.97
C ILE A 49 -1.11 -5.53 -11.94
N ALA A 50 -1.75 -5.06 -10.87
CA ALA A 50 -2.31 -5.95 -9.86
C ALA A 50 -3.35 -5.17 -9.06
N GLU A 51 -4.35 -5.89 -8.56
CA GLU A 51 -5.32 -5.35 -7.63
C GLU A 51 -5.86 -6.46 -6.73
N GLY A 52 -6.27 -6.11 -5.53
CA GLY A 52 -6.84 -7.05 -4.61
C GLY A 52 -6.51 -6.72 -3.17
N ARG A 53 -6.64 -7.71 -2.32
CA ARG A 53 -6.25 -7.57 -0.92
C ARG A 53 -4.73 -7.47 -0.80
N PRO A 54 -4.23 -6.81 0.25
CA PRO A 54 -2.78 -6.68 0.43
C PRO A 54 -2.01 -8.00 0.33
N GLU A 55 -2.52 -9.05 0.97
CA GLU A 55 -1.85 -10.36 0.96
C GLU A 55 -1.80 -10.99 -0.43
N GLU A 56 -2.82 -10.76 -1.25
CA GLU A 56 -2.84 -11.26 -2.63
C GLU A 56 -1.88 -10.48 -3.52
N VAL A 57 -1.89 -9.16 -3.37
CA VAL A 57 -1.03 -8.26 -4.15
C VAL A 57 0.44 -8.52 -3.81
N ALA A 58 0.75 -8.74 -2.54
CA ALA A 58 2.12 -9.00 -2.10
C ALA A 58 2.71 -10.28 -2.70
N LYS A 59 1.88 -11.23 -3.08
CA LYS A 59 2.32 -12.50 -3.68
C LYS A 59 2.49 -12.41 -5.19
N ASN A 60 2.03 -11.33 -5.81
CA ASN A 60 2.09 -11.19 -7.26
C ASN A 60 3.55 -11.00 -7.71
N PRO A 61 4.08 -11.86 -8.60
CA PRO A 61 5.47 -11.76 -9.06
C PRO A 61 5.80 -10.43 -9.72
N ARG A 62 4.87 -9.82 -10.44
CA ARG A 62 5.09 -8.53 -11.08
C ARG A 62 5.24 -7.41 -10.06
N VAL A 63 4.49 -7.47 -8.97
CA VAL A 63 4.58 -6.50 -7.88
C VAL A 63 5.92 -6.66 -7.17
N GLN A 64 6.32 -7.89 -6.89
CA GLN A 64 7.61 -8.17 -6.26
C GLN A 64 8.77 -7.66 -7.10
N GLU A 65 8.72 -7.88 -8.40
CA GLU A 65 9.75 -7.41 -9.32
C GLU A 65 9.79 -5.88 -9.41
N ALA A 66 8.62 -5.23 -9.50
CA ALA A 66 8.55 -3.79 -9.71
C ALA A 66 8.83 -2.96 -8.45
N TYR A 67 8.44 -3.45 -7.29
CA TYR A 67 8.43 -2.65 -6.06
C TYR A 67 9.21 -3.23 -4.91
N MET A 68 9.33 -4.54 -4.81
CA MET A 68 9.99 -5.18 -3.67
C MET A 68 11.45 -5.50 -3.94
N GLY A 69 11.88 -5.40 -5.18
CA GLY A 69 13.25 -5.68 -5.55
C GLY A 69 13.66 -7.12 -5.28
N VAL A 70 12.71 -8.04 -5.27
CA VAL A 70 13.00 -9.44 -5.02
C VAL A 70 13.56 -10.05 -6.29
N GLU A 71 14.77 -10.57 -6.20
CA GLU A 71 15.34 -11.35 -7.28
C GLU A 71 14.79 -12.76 -7.21
N VAL A 72 14.26 -13.18 -8.30
CA VAL A 72 13.70 -14.52 -8.42
C VAL A 72 14.76 -15.45 -9.00
#